data_7882f183089b9eb388a9f009a15f4b99
#
_entry.id   7882f183089b9eb388a9f009a15f4b99
#
_cell.length_a   1.000
_cell.length_b   1.000
_cell.length_c   1.000
_cell.angle_alpha   90.00
_cell.angle_beta   90.00
_cell.angle_gamma   90.00
#
_symmetry.space_group_name_H-M   'P 1'
#
loop_
_entity.id
_entity.type
_entity.pdbx_description
1 polymer ?
#
loop_
_entity_poly.entity_id
_entity_poly.type
_entity_poly.pdbx_seq_one_letter_code
_entity_poly.pdbx_strand_id
1 'polypeptide(L)'
;FIKGAIIAEEMEAAPDHIDFSENQWKQIQEAQKEYFEDQEIVGWFFSQPQLLLKVSEVMSKVHMKHFGGEKVLMLMEPQEREDAFFRYENNEMVRLGGYYLYYEKNPGMQTYMIDKNEELQPEPQEKYEDQAVKDFRKIIADKKETRKEPAAPSVFSYGLTACLAIAVLTVGVNFYRSYQNVKQNEKE
;
A
#
# COMPACT_ATOMS: atom_id res chain seq x y z
N PHE A 1 9.18 -3.60 -11.87
CA PHE A 1 8.60 -3.99 -10.58
C PHE A 1 8.74 -5.50 -10.38
N ILE A 2 9.20 -5.94 -9.19
CA ILE A 2 9.22 -7.36 -8.80
C ILE A 2 7.91 -7.65 -8.09
N LYS A 3 7.11 -8.57 -8.62
CA LYS A 3 5.78 -8.89 -8.10
C LYS A 3 5.71 -10.20 -7.32
N GLY A 4 6.68 -11.07 -7.48
CA GLY A 4 6.67 -12.37 -6.80
C GLY A 4 8.00 -13.06 -6.83
N ALA A 5 8.06 -14.24 -6.21
CA ALA A 5 9.21 -15.10 -6.22
C ALA A 5 8.76 -16.56 -6.32
N ILE A 6 9.50 -17.37 -7.05
CA ILE A 6 9.32 -18.82 -7.19
C ILE A 6 10.48 -19.49 -6.48
N ILE A 7 10.20 -20.44 -5.61
CA ILE A 7 11.21 -21.19 -4.88
C ILE A 7 11.77 -22.29 -5.81
N ALA A 8 13.08 -22.36 -5.94
CA ALA A 8 13.73 -23.49 -6.58
C ALA A 8 13.81 -24.64 -5.56
N GLU A 9 12.97 -25.64 -5.74
CA GLU A 9 12.88 -26.80 -4.86
C GLU A 9 14.11 -27.72 -5.05
N GLU A 10 14.46 -28.47 -4.01
CA GLU A 10 15.53 -29.46 -4.02
C GLU A 10 16.91 -28.90 -4.45
N MET A 11 17.15 -27.60 -4.18
CA MET A 11 18.42 -26.98 -4.47
C MET A 11 19.35 -27.06 -3.26
N GLU A 12 20.41 -27.84 -3.38
CA GLU A 12 21.55 -27.71 -2.46
C GLU A 12 22.37 -26.50 -2.89
N ALA A 13 22.23 -25.41 -2.14
CA ALA A 13 22.90 -24.14 -2.47
C ALA A 13 23.70 -23.62 -1.28
N ALA A 14 24.93 -23.27 -1.54
CA ALA A 14 25.81 -22.56 -0.64
C ALA A 14 26.48 -21.39 -1.39
N PRO A 15 27.00 -20.37 -0.72
CA PRO A 15 27.60 -19.20 -1.42
C PRO A 15 28.75 -19.54 -2.37
N ASP A 16 29.36 -20.71 -2.18
CA ASP A 16 30.48 -21.24 -2.97
C ASP A 16 30.05 -22.37 -3.91
N HIS A 17 28.81 -22.84 -3.82
CA HIS A 17 28.30 -23.92 -4.64
C HIS A 17 26.82 -23.71 -4.97
N ILE A 18 26.55 -23.02 -6.07
CA ILE A 18 25.20 -22.76 -6.57
C ILE A 18 25.18 -23.06 -8.07
N ASP A 19 24.19 -23.80 -8.54
CA ASP A 19 23.84 -23.85 -9.96
C ASP A 19 22.37 -24.26 -10.13
N PHE A 20 21.76 -23.91 -11.25
CA PHE A 20 20.41 -24.31 -11.61
C PHE A 20 20.45 -25.45 -12.60
N SER A 21 19.91 -26.61 -12.20
CA SER A 21 19.76 -27.78 -13.07
C SER A 21 18.63 -27.56 -14.10
N GLU A 22 18.65 -28.37 -15.16
CA GLU A 22 17.56 -28.34 -16.16
C GLU A 22 16.20 -28.72 -15.54
N ASN A 23 16.17 -29.63 -14.56
CA ASN A 23 14.93 -29.98 -13.88
C ASN A 23 14.36 -28.83 -13.06
N GLN A 24 15.20 -28.12 -12.32
CA GLN A 24 14.77 -26.92 -11.58
C GLN A 24 14.25 -25.82 -12.51
N TRP A 25 14.92 -25.59 -13.64
CA TRP A 25 14.41 -24.65 -14.64
C TRP A 25 13.05 -25.05 -15.20
N LYS A 26 12.82 -26.33 -15.42
CA LYS A 26 11.52 -26.83 -15.87
C LYS A 26 10.43 -26.58 -14.82
N GLN A 27 10.70 -26.89 -13.55
CA GLN A 27 9.78 -26.62 -12.44
C GLN A 27 9.47 -25.13 -12.29
N ILE A 28 10.51 -24.26 -12.39
CA ILE A 28 10.34 -22.80 -12.34
C ILE A 28 9.45 -22.31 -13.49
N GLN A 29 9.65 -22.81 -14.71
CA GLN A 29 8.85 -22.44 -15.87
C GLN A 29 7.40 -22.93 -15.77
N GLU A 30 7.18 -24.13 -15.20
CA GLU A 30 5.84 -24.64 -14.94
C GLU A 30 5.11 -23.78 -13.92
N ALA A 31 5.74 -23.46 -12.79
CA ALA A 31 5.19 -22.57 -11.78
C ALA A 31 4.96 -21.15 -12.32
N GLN A 32 5.85 -20.63 -13.15
CA GLN A 32 5.66 -19.33 -13.80
C GLN A 32 4.40 -19.30 -14.67
N LYS A 33 4.19 -20.35 -15.49
CA LYS A 33 2.99 -20.44 -16.35
C LYS A 33 1.71 -20.59 -15.56
N GLU A 34 1.75 -21.31 -14.45
CA GLU A 34 0.58 -21.59 -13.62
C GLU A 34 0.13 -20.36 -12.80
N TYR A 35 1.08 -19.66 -12.16
CA TYR A 35 0.76 -18.60 -11.20
C TYR A 35 1.07 -17.20 -11.71
N PHE A 36 1.94 -17.05 -12.73
CA PHE A 36 2.50 -15.79 -13.19
C PHE A 36 2.58 -15.67 -14.71
N GLU A 37 1.55 -16.12 -15.42
CA GLU A 37 1.50 -16.24 -16.88
C GLU A 37 1.92 -14.96 -17.63
N ASP A 38 1.49 -13.79 -17.13
CA ASP A 38 1.77 -12.49 -17.73
C ASP A 38 3.06 -11.83 -17.22
N GLN A 39 3.94 -12.58 -16.56
CA GLN A 39 5.13 -12.04 -15.93
C GLN A 39 6.39 -12.73 -16.43
N GLU A 40 7.50 -12.00 -16.42
CA GLU A 40 8.81 -12.55 -16.78
C GLU A 40 9.74 -12.63 -15.57
N ILE A 41 10.69 -13.56 -15.65
CA ILE A 41 11.74 -13.69 -14.63
C ILE A 41 12.73 -12.53 -14.81
N VAL A 42 12.79 -11.65 -13.80
CA VAL A 42 13.65 -10.46 -13.81
C VAL A 42 14.94 -10.63 -13.02
N GLY A 43 15.12 -11.79 -12.40
CA GLY A 43 16.33 -12.10 -11.63
C GLY A 43 16.12 -13.29 -10.70
N TRP A 44 16.98 -13.40 -9.72
CA TRP A 44 16.93 -14.45 -8.72
C TRP A 44 17.33 -13.91 -7.35
N PHE A 45 17.01 -14.67 -6.31
CA PHE A 45 17.43 -14.35 -4.96
C PHE A 45 18.10 -15.54 -4.28
N PHE A 46 18.98 -15.24 -3.33
CA PHE A 46 19.59 -16.21 -2.47
C PHE A 46 19.44 -15.76 -1.01
N SER A 47 18.91 -16.66 -0.19
CA SER A 47 18.66 -16.40 1.22
C SER A 47 19.28 -17.50 2.07
N GLN A 48 20.10 -17.10 3.02
CA GLN A 48 20.73 -18.01 3.98
C GLN A 48 21.01 -17.28 5.29
N PRO A 49 20.82 -17.92 6.47
CA PRO A 49 21.28 -17.40 7.74
C PRO A 49 22.78 -17.11 7.74
N GLN A 50 23.18 -16.00 8.35
CA GLN A 50 24.57 -15.54 8.44
C GLN A 50 25.24 -15.25 7.08
N LEU A 51 24.42 -14.97 6.05
CA LEU A 51 24.92 -14.61 4.74
C LEU A 51 25.56 -13.22 4.77
N LEU A 52 26.80 -13.11 4.30
CA LEU A 52 27.35 -11.80 3.98
C LEU A 52 26.70 -11.24 2.73
N LEU A 53 26.19 -10.02 2.78
CA LEU A 53 25.57 -9.34 1.62
C LEU A 53 26.63 -8.88 0.61
N LYS A 54 27.42 -9.85 0.15
CA LYS A 54 28.45 -9.68 -0.87
C LYS A 54 28.35 -10.80 -1.89
N VAL A 55 28.33 -10.42 -3.16
CA VAL A 55 28.27 -11.39 -4.26
C VAL A 55 29.61 -12.12 -4.37
N SER A 56 29.56 -13.46 -4.31
CA SER A 56 30.74 -14.31 -4.56
C SER A 56 31.03 -14.43 -6.05
N GLU A 57 32.22 -14.88 -6.39
CA GLU A 57 32.60 -15.15 -7.78
C GLU A 57 31.68 -16.23 -8.42
N VAL A 58 31.30 -17.24 -7.62
CA VAL A 58 30.39 -18.30 -8.05
C VAL A 58 29.00 -17.72 -8.35
N MET A 59 28.44 -16.90 -7.47
CA MET A 59 27.16 -16.22 -7.69
C MET A 59 27.17 -15.34 -8.94
N SER A 60 28.27 -14.62 -9.17
CA SER A 60 28.44 -13.80 -10.37
C SER A 60 28.46 -14.65 -11.65
N LYS A 61 29.15 -15.78 -11.65
CA LYS A 61 29.20 -16.72 -12.79
C LYS A 61 27.81 -17.32 -13.07
N VAL A 62 27.11 -17.75 -12.02
CA VAL A 62 25.74 -18.31 -12.13
C VAL A 62 24.77 -17.25 -12.66
N HIS A 63 24.87 -16.02 -12.15
CA HIS A 63 24.06 -14.92 -12.62
C HIS A 63 24.24 -14.69 -14.12
N MET A 64 25.48 -14.57 -14.58
CA MET A 64 25.77 -14.37 -15.99
C MET A 64 25.38 -15.55 -16.87
N LYS A 65 25.53 -16.79 -16.37
CA LYS A 65 25.19 -18.03 -17.10
C LYS A 65 23.70 -18.14 -17.37
N HIS A 66 22.85 -17.83 -16.36
CA HIS A 66 21.41 -18.12 -16.40
C HIS A 66 20.54 -16.88 -16.59
N PHE A 67 20.97 -15.70 -16.15
CA PHE A 67 20.16 -14.47 -16.11
C PHE A 67 20.73 -13.35 -17.00
N GLY A 68 22.02 -13.33 -17.25
CA GLY A 68 22.67 -12.28 -18.03
C GLY A 68 22.77 -10.94 -17.26
N GLY A 69 23.33 -9.92 -17.91
CA GLY A 69 23.63 -8.62 -17.29
C GLY A 69 22.43 -7.72 -16.98
N GLU A 70 21.30 -7.96 -17.61
CA GLU A 70 20.08 -7.13 -17.49
C GLU A 70 19.23 -7.45 -16.25
N LYS A 71 19.43 -8.63 -15.68
CA LYS A 71 18.62 -9.13 -14.55
C LYS A 71 19.25 -8.73 -13.22
N VAL A 72 18.49 -8.91 -12.14
CA VAL A 72 18.95 -8.56 -10.79
C VAL A 72 19.19 -9.79 -9.93
N LEU A 73 20.11 -9.66 -8.98
CA LEU A 73 20.33 -10.60 -7.89
C LEU A 73 19.94 -9.94 -6.57
N MET A 74 19.16 -10.63 -5.75
CA MET A 74 18.89 -10.24 -4.36
C MET A 74 19.57 -11.20 -3.41
N LEU A 75 20.33 -10.67 -2.45
CA LEU A 75 20.85 -11.43 -1.31
C LEU A 75 20.07 -11.05 -0.07
N MET A 76 19.70 -12.05 0.74
CA MET A 76 18.93 -11.86 1.96
C MET A 76 19.54 -12.64 3.13
N GLU A 77 19.77 -11.95 4.22
CA GLU A 77 20.06 -12.53 5.53
C GLU A 77 18.79 -12.50 6.38
N PRO A 78 18.12 -13.65 6.60
CA PRO A 78 16.77 -13.64 7.17
C PRO A 78 16.74 -13.40 8.69
N GLN A 79 17.80 -13.68 9.43
CA GLN A 79 17.84 -13.51 10.90
C GLN A 79 18.00 -12.02 11.27
N GLU A 80 18.93 -11.34 10.63
CA GLU A 80 19.16 -9.89 10.84
C GLU A 80 18.19 -9.03 10.01
N ARG A 81 17.42 -9.67 9.12
CA ARG A 81 16.49 -9.00 8.18
C ARG A 81 17.19 -7.98 7.28
N GLU A 82 18.38 -8.32 6.88
CA GLU A 82 19.15 -7.52 5.93
C GLU A 82 19.00 -8.08 4.54
N ASP A 83 18.93 -7.19 3.56
CA ASP A 83 18.90 -7.53 2.15
C ASP A 83 19.64 -6.53 1.27
N ALA A 84 19.98 -6.93 0.08
CA ALA A 84 20.59 -6.07 -0.91
C ALA A 84 20.31 -6.58 -2.32
N PHE A 85 20.06 -5.64 -3.24
CA PHE A 85 19.97 -5.92 -4.66
C PHE A 85 21.27 -5.59 -5.36
N PHE A 86 21.59 -6.40 -6.35
CA PHE A 86 22.79 -6.26 -7.18
C PHE A 86 22.39 -6.32 -8.66
N ARG A 87 23.12 -5.58 -9.47
CA ARG A 87 23.03 -5.60 -10.92
C ARG A 87 24.42 -5.72 -11.52
N TYR A 88 24.52 -6.34 -12.68
CA TYR A 88 25.79 -6.45 -13.38
C TYR A 88 26.06 -5.18 -14.18
N GLU A 89 27.14 -4.48 -13.84
CA GLU A 89 27.58 -3.26 -14.51
C GLU A 89 29.12 -3.27 -14.63
N ASN A 90 29.66 -2.85 -15.76
CA ASN A 90 31.10 -2.72 -15.99
C ASN A 90 31.91 -3.97 -15.61
N ASN A 91 31.38 -5.15 -15.92
CA ASN A 91 31.95 -6.46 -15.60
C ASN A 91 31.98 -6.83 -14.12
N GLU A 92 31.22 -6.15 -13.28
CA GLU A 92 31.12 -6.41 -11.84
C GLU A 92 29.67 -6.43 -11.38
N MET A 93 29.40 -7.16 -10.27
CA MET A 93 28.13 -7.09 -9.58
C MET A 93 28.11 -5.89 -8.63
N VAL A 94 27.37 -4.86 -8.99
CA VAL A 94 27.28 -3.61 -8.25
C VAL A 94 26.04 -3.63 -7.37
N ARG A 95 26.21 -3.29 -6.08
CA ARG A 95 25.10 -3.13 -5.13
C ARG A 95 24.29 -1.89 -5.50
N LEU A 96 22.97 -2.03 -5.57
CA LEU A 96 22.06 -0.92 -5.74
C LEU A 96 21.92 -0.11 -4.45
N GLY A 97 21.72 1.19 -4.57
CA GLY A 97 21.62 2.12 -3.43
C GLY A 97 20.38 1.93 -2.57
N GLY A 98 19.40 1.15 -3.05
CA GLY A 98 18.16 0.86 -2.34
C GLY A 98 17.02 0.51 -3.30
N TYR A 99 15.85 0.24 -2.72
CA TYR A 99 14.63 -0.06 -3.46
C TYR A 99 13.41 0.47 -2.71
N TYR A 100 12.26 0.54 -3.39
CA TYR A 100 11.01 0.96 -2.78
C TYR A 100 10.08 -0.22 -2.62
N LEU A 101 9.47 -0.35 -1.45
CA LEU A 101 8.36 -1.27 -1.22
C LEU A 101 7.05 -0.58 -1.61
N TYR A 102 6.21 -1.29 -2.34
CA TYR A 102 4.85 -0.86 -2.61
C TYR A 102 3.89 -2.01 -2.31
N TYR A 103 2.67 -1.67 -1.98
CA TYR A 103 1.66 -2.64 -1.60
C TYR A 103 0.57 -2.68 -2.66
N GLU A 104 0.43 -3.82 -3.29
CA GLU A 104 -0.60 -4.10 -4.29
C GLU A 104 -1.20 -5.48 -4.01
N LYS A 105 -2.47 -5.69 -4.35
CA LYS A 105 -3.06 -7.02 -4.32
C LYS A 105 -2.37 -7.90 -5.36
N ASN A 106 -1.87 -9.03 -4.92
CA ASN A 106 -1.19 -9.99 -5.78
C ASN A 106 -1.80 -11.39 -5.61
N PRO A 107 -2.93 -11.68 -6.30
CA PRO A 107 -3.60 -12.98 -6.17
C PRO A 107 -2.72 -14.14 -6.63
N GLY A 108 -1.93 -13.99 -7.67
CA GLY A 108 -1.02 -15.05 -8.15
C GLY A 108 -0.01 -15.46 -7.08
N MET A 109 0.68 -14.50 -6.45
CA MET A 109 1.62 -14.80 -5.38
C MET A 109 0.93 -15.38 -4.15
N GLN A 110 -0.28 -14.90 -3.82
CA GLN A 110 -1.06 -15.43 -2.70
C GLN A 110 -1.43 -16.90 -2.94
N THR A 111 -1.94 -17.24 -4.11
CA THR A 111 -2.29 -18.62 -4.48
C THR A 111 -1.03 -19.50 -4.45
N TYR A 112 0.06 -19.05 -5.07
CA TYR A 112 1.33 -19.77 -5.04
C TYR A 112 1.81 -20.06 -3.61
N MET A 113 1.76 -19.09 -2.70
CA MET A 113 2.16 -19.28 -1.31
C MET A 113 1.28 -20.28 -0.56
N ILE A 114 -0.03 -20.27 -0.81
CA ILE A 114 -0.98 -21.21 -0.19
C ILE A 114 -0.70 -22.64 -0.68
N ASP A 115 -0.51 -22.81 -1.98
CA ASP A 115 -0.31 -24.13 -2.59
C ASP A 115 1.05 -24.74 -2.22
N LYS A 116 2.06 -23.90 -2.02
CA LYS A 116 3.42 -24.34 -1.68
C LYS A 116 3.68 -24.48 -0.18
N ASN A 117 2.81 -23.96 0.66
CA ASN A 117 2.96 -24.03 2.10
C ASN A 117 1.73 -24.70 2.72
N GLU A 118 1.90 -25.99 3.07
CA GLU A 118 0.83 -26.77 3.69
C GLU A 118 0.33 -26.18 5.02
N GLU A 119 1.18 -25.46 5.74
CA GLU A 119 0.82 -24.76 6.98
C GLU A 119 -0.06 -23.51 6.72
N LEU A 120 -0.01 -22.96 5.51
CA LEU A 120 -0.83 -21.83 5.09
C LEU A 120 -2.12 -22.24 4.40
N GLN A 121 -2.38 -23.56 4.25
CA GLN A 121 -3.69 -24.00 3.78
C GLN A 121 -4.75 -23.43 4.71
N PRO A 122 -5.73 -22.70 4.18
CA PRO A 122 -6.77 -22.14 5.02
C PRO A 122 -7.43 -23.33 5.71
N GLU A 123 -7.31 -23.40 7.04
CA GLU A 123 -8.23 -24.21 7.83
C GLU A 123 -9.62 -23.93 7.28
N PRO A 124 -10.47 -24.96 7.08
CA PRO A 124 -11.84 -24.74 6.59
C PRO A 124 -12.40 -23.59 7.41
N GLN A 125 -12.63 -22.48 6.75
CA GLN A 125 -13.02 -21.24 7.41
C GLN A 125 -14.24 -21.54 8.27
N GLU A 126 -14.02 -21.89 9.52
CA GLU A 126 -14.95 -21.48 10.53
C GLU A 126 -15.03 -19.97 10.31
N LYS A 127 -16.19 -19.51 9.86
CA LYS A 127 -16.48 -18.08 9.75
C LYS A 127 -16.27 -17.47 11.12
N TYR A 128 -15.02 -17.17 11.47
CA TYR A 128 -14.74 -16.16 12.46
C TYR A 128 -15.25 -14.86 11.84
N GLU A 129 -16.55 -14.69 11.99
CA GLU A 129 -17.18 -13.41 11.85
C GLU A 129 -16.55 -12.55 12.94
N ASP A 130 -15.43 -11.96 12.58
CA ASP A 130 -14.67 -11.11 13.48
C ASP A 130 -15.63 -10.05 14.04
N GLN A 131 -16.10 -10.33 15.25
CA GLN A 131 -17.05 -9.50 15.99
C GLN A 131 -16.54 -8.05 16.00
N ALA A 132 -15.21 -7.85 16.12
CA ALA A 132 -14.58 -6.55 16.09
C ALA A 132 -14.72 -5.84 14.71
N VAL A 133 -14.69 -6.57 13.62
CA VAL A 133 -14.94 -6.00 12.27
C VAL A 133 -16.42 -5.65 12.09
N LYS A 134 -17.33 -6.44 12.64
CA LYS A 134 -18.77 -6.11 12.65
C LYS A 134 -19.04 -4.86 13.48
N ASP A 135 -18.49 -4.80 14.67
CA ASP A 135 -18.66 -3.66 15.56
C ASP A 135 -18.03 -2.40 14.97
N PHE A 136 -16.87 -2.51 14.32
CA PHE A 136 -16.24 -1.40 13.62
C PHE A 136 -17.06 -0.91 12.41
N ARG A 137 -17.62 -1.83 11.62
CA ARG A 137 -18.52 -1.47 10.51
C ARG A 137 -19.80 -0.81 11.01
N LYS A 138 -20.33 -1.26 12.15
CA LYS A 138 -21.52 -0.68 12.77
C LYS A 138 -21.23 0.75 13.25
N ILE A 139 -20.10 0.97 13.92
CA ILE A 139 -19.68 2.30 14.37
C ILE A 139 -19.47 3.26 13.18
N ILE A 140 -18.94 2.78 12.05
CA ILE A 140 -18.78 3.60 10.83
C ILE A 140 -20.15 3.90 10.20
N ALA A 141 -21.06 2.95 10.18
CA ALA A 141 -22.43 3.14 9.66
C ALA A 141 -23.18 4.16 10.50
N ASP A 142 -23.18 4.04 11.82
CA ASP A 142 -23.80 4.97 12.76
C ASP A 142 -23.21 6.39 12.67
N LYS A 143 -21.88 6.51 12.48
CA LYS A 143 -21.23 7.81 12.22
C LYS A 143 -21.60 8.41 10.87
N LYS A 144 -21.89 7.59 9.87
CA LYS A 144 -22.34 8.06 8.54
C LYS A 144 -23.78 8.55 8.58
N GLU A 145 -24.63 7.91 9.37
CA GLU A 145 -26.03 8.35 9.57
C GLU A 145 -26.09 9.65 10.37
N THR A 146 -25.32 9.77 11.44
CA THR A 146 -25.24 11.01 12.24
C THR A 146 -24.63 12.19 11.46
N ARG A 147 -23.90 11.94 10.38
CA ARG A 147 -23.35 13.00 9.52
C ARG A 147 -24.25 13.43 8.38
N LYS A 148 -25.38 12.73 8.16
CA LYS A 148 -26.34 13.03 7.08
C LYS A 148 -27.55 13.82 7.47
N GLU A 149 -27.72 14.20 8.73
CA GLU A 149 -28.67 15.24 9.04
C GLU A 149 -28.04 16.61 8.74
N PRO A 150 -28.48 17.31 7.69
CA PRO A 150 -28.30 18.75 7.66
C PRO A 150 -29.04 19.22 8.90
N ALA A 151 -28.33 19.86 9.83
CA ALA A 151 -28.94 20.51 10.96
C ALA A 151 -30.09 21.35 10.43
N ALA A 152 -31.33 20.92 10.62
CA ALA A 152 -32.49 21.74 10.31
C ALA A 152 -32.24 23.07 11.03
N PRO A 153 -32.29 24.22 10.34
CA PRO A 153 -32.01 25.48 10.97
C PRO A 153 -32.96 25.60 12.15
N SER A 154 -32.40 25.63 13.36
CA SER A 154 -33.19 25.62 14.58
C SER A 154 -34.15 26.82 14.50
N VAL A 155 -35.39 26.63 14.91
CA VAL A 155 -36.42 27.68 14.99
C VAL A 155 -35.86 28.94 15.71
N PHE A 156 -34.87 28.75 16.55
CA PHE A 156 -34.10 29.78 17.25
C PHE A 156 -33.28 30.67 16.29
N SER A 157 -32.76 30.14 15.18
CA SER A 157 -32.02 30.91 14.19
C SER A 157 -32.92 31.85 13.39
N TYR A 158 -34.14 31.43 13.08
CA TYR A 158 -35.13 32.32 12.44
C TYR A 158 -35.65 33.36 13.40
N GLY A 159 -35.82 33.06 14.69
CA GLY A 159 -36.20 34.03 15.70
C GLY A 159 -35.15 35.15 15.85
N LEU A 160 -33.89 34.83 15.89
CA LEU A 160 -32.79 35.79 16.01
C LEU A 160 -32.69 36.72 14.79
N THR A 161 -32.83 36.18 13.57
CA THR A 161 -32.80 36.96 12.33
C THR A 161 -34.02 37.89 12.22
N ALA A 162 -35.21 37.45 12.62
CA ALA A 162 -36.42 38.30 12.66
C ALA A 162 -36.27 39.45 13.66
N CYS A 163 -35.75 39.21 14.86
CA CYS A 163 -35.51 40.27 15.86
C CYS A 163 -34.47 41.28 15.36
N LEU A 164 -33.41 40.87 14.71
CA LEU A 164 -32.42 41.76 14.11
C LEU A 164 -33.03 42.62 13.00
N ALA A 165 -33.86 42.08 12.14
CA ALA A 165 -34.54 42.84 11.08
C ALA A 165 -35.48 43.93 11.66
N ILE A 166 -36.27 43.62 12.71
CA ILE A 166 -37.13 44.57 13.39
C ILE A 166 -36.30 45.68 14.06
N ALA A 167 -35.18 45.32 14.70
CA ALA A 167 -34.30 46.29 15.33
C ALA A 167 -33.72 47.32 14.29
N VAL A 168 -33.27 46.80 13.13
CA VAL A 168 -32.76 47.66 12.05
C VAL A 168 -33.85 48.58 11.49
N LEU A 169 -35.07 48.08 11.31
CA LEU A 169 -36.21 48.91 10.86
C LEU A 169 -36.57 49.99 11.87
N THR A 170 -36.62 49.69 13.17
CA THR A 170 -36.95 50.67 14.20
C THR A 170 -35.89 51.80 14.30
N VAL A 171 -34.61 51.43 14.22
CA VAL A 171 -33.52 52.40 14.22
C VAL A 171 -33.57 53.27 12.93
N GLY A 172 -33.81 52.63 11.77
CA GLY A 172 -33.95 53.34 10.48
C GLY A 172 -35.09 54.34 10.49
N VAL A 173 -36.28 53.96 10.98
CA VAL A 173 -37.45 54.86 11.10
C VAL A 173 -37.18 56.03 12.07
N ASN A 174 -36.58 55.75 13.22
CA ASN A 174 -36.23 56.80 14.19
C ASN A 174 -35.17 57.74 13.61
N PHE A 175 -34.19 57.24 12.92
CA PHE A 175 -33.19 58.11 12.26
C PHE A 175 -33.83 59.00 11.17
N TYR A 176 -34.72 58.40 10.35
CA TYR A 176 -35.43 59.12 9.31
C TYR A 176 -36.33 60.24 9.90
N ARG A 177 -37.06 59.97 10.99
CA ARG A 177 -37.87 60.97 11.71
C ARG A 177 -36.98 62.04 12.31
N SER A 178 -35.86 61.68 12.92
CA SER A 178 -34.93 62.71 13.47
C SER A 178 -34.35 63.58 12.37
N TYR A 179 -34.02 63.04 11.22
CA TYR A 179 -33.52 63.77 10.07
C TYR A 179 -34.59 64.73 9.50
N GLN A 180 -35.86 64.33 9.45
CA GLN A 180 -36.93 65.21 9.01
C GLN A 180 -37.19 66.38 10.02
N ASN A 181 -37.13 66.10 11.32
CA ASN A 181 -37.30 67.10 12.35
C ASN A 181 -36.19 68.19 12.30
N VAL A 182 -34.94 67.77 12.06
CA VAL A 182 -33.83 68.68 11.88
C VAL A 182 -34.02 69.56 10.65
N LYS A 183 -34.51 68.98 9.54
CA LYS A 183 -34.75 69.72 8.30
C LYS A 183 -35.96 70.69 8.36
N GLN A 184 -36.90 70.46 9.27
CA GLN A 184 -38.03 71.43 9.53
C GLN A 184 -37.57 72.61 10.39
N ASN A 185 -36.69 72.40 11.37
CA ASN A 185 -36.16 73.42 12.24
C ASN A 185 -35.16 74.36 11.54
N GLU A 186 -34.60 74.01 10.37
CA GLU A 186 -33.78 74.91 9.56
C GLU A 186 -34.57 75.80 8.61
N LYS A 187 -35.92 75.69 8.60
CA LYS A 187 -36.78 76.49 7.71
C LYS A 187 -37.61 77.54 8.45
N GLU A 188 -37.49 77.67 9.75
CA GLU A 188 -37.97 78.82 10.54
C GLU A 188 -36.78 79.75 10.84
#